data_7ddf79408e42046e8a117e13df2b6013
#
_entry.id   7ddf79408e42046e8a117e13df2b6013
#
_cell.length_a   1.000
_cell.length_b   1.000
_cell.length_c   1.000
_cell.angle_alpha   90.00
_cell.angle_beta   90.00
_cell.angle_gamma   90.00
#
_symmetry.space_group_name_H-M   'P 1'
#
loop_
_entity.id
_entity.type
_entity.pdbx_description
1 polymer ?
#
loop_
_entity_poly.entity_id
_entity_poly.type
_entity_poly.pdbx_seq_one_letter_code
_entity_poly.pdbx_strand_id
1 'polypeptide(L)'
;MVDRTPIRRVARGKPALAYRLTKNAMVLLSSAYAPAASHLAAALQDRLGAYDAVAVFRAAGRSLAIRHRSGSARVRTRLEDAASAITALGGRAELAERTDAYIVSSDHCPLSALTSEHPAACHLLEALVGEIAGVHARQRCAHGAMSRCRFEVQRQETVSDASGDTGE
;
A
#
# COMPACT_ATOMS: atom_id res chain seq x y z
N MET A 1 18.67 -1.33 -10.78
CA MET A 1 19.50 -0.64 -9.81
C MET A 1 20.82 -1.39 -9.63
N VAL A 2 21.77 -1.07 -10.48
CA VAL A 2 23.13 -1.64 -10.45
C VAL A 2 24.15 -0.53 -10.63
N ASP A 3 25.24 -0.60 -9.89
CA ASP A 3 26.39 0.28 -10.08
C ASP A 3 27.30 -0.31 -11.15
N ARG A 4 27.83 0.54 -12.04
CA ARG A 4 28.75 0.19 -13.09
C ARG A 4 30.15 0.68 -12.75
N THR A 5 31.12 -0.23 -12.79
CA THR A 5 32.53 0.12 -12.59
C THR A 5 33.35 -0.43 -13.76
N PRO A 6 34.14 0.40 -14.45
CA PRO A 6 35.03 -0.09 -15.49
C PRO A 6 36.14 -0.95 -14.88
N ILE A 7 36.34 -2.15 -15.43
CA ILE A 7 37.46 -3.03 -15.07
C ILE A 7 38.63 -2.69 -15.99
N ARG A 8 39.74 -2.24 -15.43
CA ARG A 8 40.97 -2.03 -16.16
C ARG A 8 41.60 -3.39 -16.48
N ARG A 9 41.54 -3.84 -17.74
CA ARG A 9 42.28 -5.01 -18.21
C ARG A 9 43.66 -4.54 -18.73
N VAL A 10 44.69 -5.36 -18.45
CA VAL A 10 46.06 -5.13 -18.93
C VAL A 10 46.25 -5.45 -20.40
N ALA A 11 45.24 -6.14 -21.03
CA ALA A 11 45.30 -6.55 -22.42
C ALA A 11 44.54 -5.58 -23.36
N ARG A 12 45.00 -5.51 -24.64
CA ARG A 12 44.32 -4.72 -25.69
C ARG A 12 42.86 -5.22 -25.86
N GLY A 13 41.90 -4.29 -25.83
CA GLY A 13 40.49 -4.54 -26.04
C GLY A 13 39.59 -3.49 -25.34
N LYS A 14 38.29 -3.52 -25.66
CA LYS A 14 37.29 -2.64 -25.04
C LYS A 14 37.22 -2.92 -23.54
N PRO A 15 37.21 -1.90 -22.65
CA PRO A 15 37.09 -2.12 -21.21
C PRO A 15 35.83 -2.92 -20.87
N ALA A 16 35.97 -3.93 -20.03
CA ALA A 16 34.83 -4.64 -19.49
C ALA A 16 34.16 -3.80 -18.39
N LEU A 17 32.84 -3.88 -18.30
CA LEU A 17 32.08 -3.25 -17.23
C LEU A 17 31.73 -4.31 -16.19
N ALA A 18 32.02 -4.05 -14.92
CA ALA A 18 31.48 -4.81 -13.81
C ALA A 18 30.18 -4.18 -13.34
N TYR A 19 29.19 -5.02 -13.08
CA TYR A 19 27.93 -4.60 -12.49
C TYR A 19 27.85 -5.16 -11.08
N ARG A 20 27.52 -4.31 -10.11
CA ARG A 20 27.26 -4.70 -8.73
C ARG A 20 25.87 -4.24 -8.34
N LEU A 21 25.16 -5.07 -7.58
CA LEU A 21 23.88 -4.66 -6.98
C LEU A 21 24.14 -3.53 -5.98
N THR A 22 23.33 -2.48 -6.04
CA THR A 22 23.30 -1.46 -4.99
C THR A 22 22.75 -2.05 -3.69
N LYS A 23 23.00 -1.41 -2.55
CA LYS A 23 22.43 -1.80 -1.26
C LYS A 23 20.89 -1.90 -1.35
N ASN A 24 20.24 -0.94 -1.99
CA ASN A 24 18.79 -0.94 -2.18
C ASN A 24 18.31 -2.12 -3.04
N ALA A 25 19.06 -2.48 -4.09
CA ALA A 25 18.73 -3.65 -4.91
C ALA A 25 18.88 -4.95 -4.11
N MET A 26 19.90 -5.08 -3.26
CA MET A 26 20.06 -6.25 -2.39
C MET A 26 18.89 -6.41 -1.41
N VAL A 27 18.40 -5.30 -0.84
CA VAL A 27 17.21 -5.32 0.04
C VAL A 27 15.98 -5.77 -0.74
N LEU A 28 15.73 -5.22 -1.92
CA LEU A 28 14.58 -5.57 -2.76
C LEU A 28 14.62 -7.02 -3.25
N LEU A 29 15.81 -7.59 -3.44
CA LEU A 29 16.00 -8.97 -3.89
C LEU A 29 16.10 -9.99 -2.74
N SER A 30 15.98 -9.54 -1.49
CA SER A 30 16.01 -10.44 -0.34
C SER A 30 14.77 -11.33 -0.31
N SER A 31 14.96 -12.63 -0.40
CA SER A 31 13.90 -13.62 -0.29
C SER A 31 13.44 -13.88 1.16
N ALA A 32 14.07 -13.25 2.15
CA ALA A 32 13.79 -13.49 3.57
C ALA A 32 12.57 -12.74 4.11
N TYR A 33 12.22 -11.59 3.51
CA TYR A 33 11.16 -10.72 4.08
C TYR A 33 9.77 -11.37 4.03
N ALA A 34 9.40 -12.00 2.92
CA ALA A 34 8.08 -12.59 2.79
C ALA A 34 7.86 -13.74 3.80
N PRO A 35 8.74 -14.78 3.89
CA PRO A 35 8.56 -15.83 4.89
C PRO A 35 8.67 -15.31 6.32
N ALA A 36 9.57 -14.36 6.62
CA ALA A 36 9.66 -13.78 7.95
C ALA A 36 8.36 -13.05 8.35
N ALA A 37 7.77 -12.29 7.43
CA ALA A 37 6.49 -11.60 7.66
C ALA A 37 5.34 -12.61 7.87
N SER A 38 5.30 -13.71 7.11
CA SER A 38 4.28 -14.76 7.26
C SER A 38 4.38 -15.44 8.61
N HIS A 39 5.58 -15.87 9.02
CA HIS A 39 5.77 -16.47 10.35
C HIS A 39 5.49 -15.49 11.49
N LEU A 40 5.82 -14.21 11.32
CA LEU A 40 5.47 -13.20 12.33
C LEU A 40 3.95 -13.01 12.42
N ALA A 41 3.25 -12.98 11.29
CA ALA A 41 1.79 -12.89 11.27
C ALA A 41 1.13 -14.10 11.93
N ALA A 42 1.62 -15.31 11.66
CA ALA A 42 1.16 -16.52 12.33
C ALA A 42 1.36 -16.41 13.86
N ALA A 43 2.55 -16.06 14.30
CA ALA A 43 2.86 -15.90 15.73
C ALA A 43 2.01 -14.83 16.42
N LEU A 44 1.70 -13.73 15.73
CA LEU A 44 0.79 -12.70 16.23
C LEU A 44 -0.64 -13.24 16.40
N GLN A 45 -1.16 -13.97 15.40
CA GLN A 45 -2.49 -14.57 15.46
C GLN A 45 -2.60 -15.61 16.57
N ASP A 46 -1.58 -16.45 16.74
CA ASP A 46 -1.54 -17.48 17.78
C ASP A 46 -1.47 -16.87 19.20
N ARG A 47 -0.73 -15.78 19.35
CA ARG A 47 -0.53 -15.16 20.67
C ARG A 47 -1.65 -14.23 21.10
N LEU A 48 -2.23 -13.49 20.16
CA LEU A 48 -3.18 -12.41 20.44
C LEU A 48 -4.62 -12.80 20.08
N GLY A 49 -4.81 -13.85 19.28
CA GLY A 49 -6.09 -14.15 18.66
C GLY A 49 -6.39 -13.27 17.45
N ALA A 50 -7.40 -13.66 16.69
CA ALA A 50 -7.70 -13.03 15.39
C ALA A 50 -8.05 -11.54 15.50
N TYR A 51 -8.81 -11.15 16.53
CA TYR A 51 -9.28 -9.77 16.70
C TYR A 51 -8.13 -8.81 16.99
N ASP A 52 -7.28 -9.14 17.96
CA ASP A 52 -6.16 -8.27 18.36
C ASP A 52 -5.05 -8.27 17.30
N ALA A 53 -4.84 -9.36 16.58
CA ALA A 53 -3.95 -9.39 15.43
C ALA A 53 -4.37 -8.38 14.34
N VAL A 54 -5.67 -8.26 14.05
CA VAL A 54 -6.19 -7.22 13.14
C VAL A 54 -5.88 -5.81 13.65
N ALA A 55 -6.00 -5.57 14.96
CA ALA A 55 -5.65 -4.27 15.54
C ALA A 55 -4.17 -3.91 15.32
N VAL A 56 -3.27 -4.90 15.44
CA VAL A 56 -1.83 -4.74 15.16
C VAL A 56 -1.59 -4.42 13.68
N PHE A 57 -2.23 -5.13 12.74
CA PHE A 57 -2.11 -4.83 11.32
C PHE A 57 -2.61 -3.41 10.99
N ARG A 58 -3.73 -3.00 11.56
CA ARG A 58 -4.23 -1.62 11.40
C ARG A 58 -3.28 -0.59 11.98
N ALA A 59 -2.69 -0.84 13.15
CA ALA A 59 -1.71 0.06 13.74
C ALA A 59 -0.46 0.20 12.85
N ALA A 60 0.04 -0.91 12.28
CA ALA A 60 1.13 -0.89 11.32
C ALA A 60 0.79 -0.08 10.06
N GLY A 61 -0.43 -0.23 9.53
CA GLY A 61 -0.91 0.54 8.38
C GLY A 61 -0.96 2.04 8.64
N ARG A 62 -1.48 2.45 9.80
CA ARG A 62 -1.48 3.86 10.22
C ARG A 62 -0.06 4.42 10.36
N SER A 63 0.84 3.66 10.96
CA SER A 63 2.25 4.07 11.09
C SER A 63 2.93 4.26 9.72
N LEU A 64 2.65 3.37 8.78
CA LEU A 64 3.18 3.46 7.42
C LEU A 64 2.62 4.68 6.66
N ALA A 65 1.37 5.06 6.91
CA ALA A 65 0.70 6.19 6.29
C ALA A 65 1.36 7.54 6.58
N ILE A 66 2.03 7.70 7.70
CA ILE A 66 2.64 8.98 8.13
C ILE A 66 3.56 9.56 7.07
N ARG A 67 4.27 8.70 6.33
CA ARG A 67 5.24 9.10 5.29
C ARG A 67 4.59 9.52 3.96
N HIS A 68 3.29 9.29 3.81
CA HIS A 68 2.57 9.46 2.54
C HIS A 68 1.44 10.50 2.61
N ARG A 69 1.29 11.19 3.74
CA ARG A 69 0.23 12.22 3.92
C ARG A 69 0.68 13.54 3.31
N SER A 70 -0.11 14.09 2.39
CA SER A 70 0.17 15.39 1.77
C SER A 70 -0.41 16.58 2.54
N GLY A 71 -1.34 16.34 3.48
CA GLY A 71 -2.06 17.41 4.18
C GLY A 71 -3.09 18.16 3.31
N SER A 72 -3.40 17.66 2.11
CA SER A 72 -4.43 18.26 1.24
C SER A 72 -5.81 18.28 1.91
N ALA A 73 -6.56 19.37 1.75
CA ALA A 73 -7.94 19.46 2.21
C ALA A 73 -8.90 18.57 1.37
N ARG A 74 -8.57 18.30 0.11
CA ARG A 74 -9.43 17.55 -0.83
C ARG A 74 -9.27 16.06 -0.61
N VAL A 75 -10.37 15.35 -0.30
CA VAL A 75 -10.40 13.88 -0.14
C VAL A 75 -9.86 13.17 -1.38
N ARG A 76 -10.25 13.61 -2.59
CA ARG A 76 -9.76 13.03 -3.84
C ARG A 76 -8.24 13.03 -3.93
N THR A 77 -7.61 14.18 -3.66
CA THR A 77 -6.13 14.29 -3.69
C THR A 77 -5.48 13.35 -2.69
N ARG A 78 -6.03 13.27 -1.47
CA ARG A 78 -5.53 12.33 -0.45
C ARG A 78 -5.69 10.86 -0.87
N LEU A 79 -6.74 10.53 -1.64
CA LEU A 79 -6.92 9.19 -2.20
C LEU A 79 -5.95 8.90 -3.36
N GLU A 80 -5.57 9.91 -4.15
CA GLU A 80 -4.49 9.83 -5.13
C GLU A 80 -3.13 9.58 -4.43
N ASP A 81 -2.89 10.23 -3.29
CA ASP A 81 -1.71 9.96 -2.45
C ASP A 81 -1.72 8.51 -1.90
N ALA A 82 -2.89 8.02 -1.48
CA ALA A 82 -3.03 6.63 -1.03
C ALA A 82 -2.75 5.63 -2.15
N ALA A 83 -3.23 5.87 -3.37
CA ALA A 83 -2.91 5.06 -4.54
C ALA A 83 -1.40 5.09 -4.84
N SER A 84 -0.78 6.27 -4.75
CA SER A 84 0.66 6.45 -4.92
C SER A 84 1.46 5.70 -3.86
N ALA A 85 0.98 5.67 -2.60
CA ALA A 85 1.60 4.91 -1.51
C ALA A 85 1.57 3.40 -1.78
N ILE A 86 0.43 2.85 -2.25
CA ILE A 86 0.32 1.44 -2.64
C ILE A 86 1.29 1.12 -3.79
N THR A 87 1.41 2.04 -4.76
CA THR A 87 2.35 1.89 -5.88
C THR A 87 3.80 1.90 -5.41
N ALA A 88 4.15 2.78 -4.46
CA ALA A 88 5.49 2.82 -3.87
C ALA A 88 5.83 1.54 -3.09
N LEU A 89 4.83 0.82 -2.59
CA LEU A 89 4.98 -0.49 -1.95
C LEU A 89 5.09 -1.66 -2.95
N GLY A 90 5.04 -1.40 -4.24
CA GLY A 90 5.18 -2.41 -5.30
C GLY A 90 3.86 -2.84 -5.93
N GLY A 91 2.74 -2.22 -5.58
CA GLY A 91 1.48 -2.39 -6.29
C GLY A 91 1.42 -1.56 -7.59
N ARG A 92 0.29 -1.63 -8.28
CA ARG A 92 -0.10 -0.70 -9.35
C ARG A 92 -1.51 -0.22 -9.04
N ALA A 93 -1.58 0.88 -8.28
CA ALA A 93 -2.86 1.36 -7.80
C ALA A 93 -3.38 2.54 -8.62
N GLU A 94 -4.68 2.52 -8.81
CA GLU A 94 -5.44 3.56 -9.52
C GLU A 94 -6.62 4.01 -8.68
N LEU A 95 -6.99 5.27 -8.83
CA LEU A 95 -8.20 5.84 -8.25
C LEU A 95 -9.29 5.92 -9.31
N ALA A 96 -10.42 5.28 -9.06
CA ALA A 96 -11.63 5.44 -9.85
C ALA A 96 -12.69 6.18 -9.03
N GLU A 97 -13.39 7.07 -9.67
CA GLU A 97 -14.52 7.80 -9.10
C GLU A 97 -15.84 7.20 -9.59
N ARG A 98 -16.76 6.94 -8.65
CA ARG A 98 -18.12 6.49 -8.90
C ARG A 98 -19.10 7.52 -8.37
N THR A 99 -20.36 7.36 -8.68
CA THR A 99 -21.41 8.29 -8.26
C THR A 99 -21.45 8.46 -6.74
N ASP A 100 -21.31 7.35 -6.00
CA ASP A 100 -21.49 7.23 -4.57
C ASP A 100 -20.19 6.91 -3.79
N ALA A 101 -19.12 6.56 -4.50
CA ALA A 101 -17.88 6.12 -3.87
C ALA A 101 -16.63 6.43 -4.70
N TYR A 102 -15.51 6.49 -3.99
CA TYR A 102 -14.17 6.39 -4.57
C TYR A 102 -13.67 4.97 -4.42
N ILE A 103 -12.99 4.47 -5.43
CA ILE A 103 -12.39 3.14 -5.45
C ILE A 103 -10.89 3.29 -5.67
N VAL A 104 -10.09 2.93 -4.67
CA VAL A 104 -8.64 2.72 -4.86
C VAL A 104 -8.44 1.23 -5.14
N SER A 105 -7.95 0.90 -6.31
CA SER A 105 -7.74 -0.50 -6.71
C SER A 105 -6.35 -0.73 -7.26
N SER A 106 -5.84 -1.95 -7.05
CA SER A 106 -4.58 -2.41 -7.64
C SER A 106 -4.78 -3.84 -8.14
N ASP A 107 -4.38 -4.09 -9.37
CA ASP A 107 -4.41 -5.42 -10.00
C ASP A 107 -3.34 -6.37 -9.43
N HIS A 108 -2.41 -5.84 -8.64
CA HIS A 108 -1.40 -6.59 -7.91
C HIS A 108 -1.31 -6.13 -6.45
N CYS A 109 -1.51 -7.06 -5.53
CA CYS A 109 -1.41 -6.76 -4.10
C CYS A 109 0.07 -6.74 -3.67
N PRO A 110 0.59 -5.63 -3.12
CA PRO A 110 1.99 -5.57 -2.67
C PRO A 110 2.27 -6.50 -1.48
N LEU A 111 1.24 -6.94 -0.78
CA LEU A 111 1.33 -7.89 0.34
C LEU A 111 0.85 -9.29 -0.06
N SER A 112 0.80 -9.64 -1.36
CA SER A 112 0.22 -10.91 -1.83
C SER A 112 0.83 -12.14 -1.16
N ALA A 113 2.15 -12.16 -0.97
CA ALA A 113 2.84 -13.26 -0.29
C ALA A 113 2.39 -13.43 1.18
N LEU A 114 2.00 -12.36 1.84
CA LEU A 114 1.52 -12.40 3.22
C LEU A 114 0.01 -12.67 3.28
N THR A 115 -0.77 -12.01 2.44
CA THR A 115 -2.24 -12.08 2.48
C THR A 115 -2.81 -13.37 1.92
N SER A 116 -2.03 -14.15 1.17
CA SER A 116 -2.40 -15.49 0.72
C SER A 116 -2.56 -16.48 1.89
N GLU A 117 -1.71 -16.36 2.90
CA GLU A 117 -1.73 -17.21 4.11
C GLU A 117 -2.47 -16.54 5.26
N HIS A 118 -2.39 -15.23 5.35
CA HIS A 118 -2.96 -14.41 6.42
C HIS A 118 -3.86 -13.28 5.87
N PRO A 119 -5.10 -13.57 5.47
CA PRO A 119 -6.02 -12.57 4.90
C PRO A 119 -6.25 -11.35 5.80
N ALA A 120 -6.17 -11.52 7.12
CA ALA A 120 -6.27 -10.44 8.10
C ALA A 120 -5.21 -9.33 7.90
N ALA A 121 -4.06 -9.65 7.28
CA ALA A 121 -3.03 -8.65 6.96
C ALA A 121 -3.51 -7.59 5.94
N CYS A 122 -4.60 -7.81 5.21
CA CYS A 122 -5.22 -6.79 4.36
C CYS A 122 -5.66 -5.55 5.13
N HIS A 123 -5.98 -5.68 6.41
CA HIS A 123 -6.31 -4.55 7.28
C HIS A 123 -5.16 -3.55 7.45
N LEU A 124 -3.91 -3.96 7.15
CA LEU A 124 -2.79 -3.03 7.10
C LEU A 124 -2.97 -2.02 5.97
N LEU A 125 -3.26 -2.49 4.75
CA LEU A 125 -3.48 -1.58 3.60
C LEU A 125 -4.81 -0.82 3.72
N GLU A 126 -5.86 -1.42 4.29
CA GLU A 126 -7.10 -0.72 4.61
C GLU A 126 -6.85 0.49 5.52
N ALA A 127 -6.09 0.28 6.59
CA ALA A 127 -5.74 1.34 7.53
C ALA A 127 -4.79 2.37 6.90
N LEU A 128 -3.85 1.95 6.04
CA LEU A 128 -3.00 2.86 5.28
C LEU A 128 -3.84 3.82 4.43
N VAL A 129 -4.77 3.28 3.63
CA VAL A 129 -5.62 4.08 2.75
C VAL A 129 -6.51 5.02 3.56
N GLY A 130 -7.18 4.51 4.60
CA GLY A 130 -8.05 5.29 5.46
C GLY A 130 -7.32 6.44 6.17
N GLU A 131 -6.12 6.18 6.67
CA GLU A 131 -5.31 7.16 7.39
C GLU A 131 -4.77 8.27 6.47
N ILE A 132 -4.31 7.93 5.26
CA ILE A 132 -3.86 8.92 4.27
C ILE A 132 -5.04 9.76 3.80
N ALA A 133 -6.17 9.12 3.49
CA ALA A 133 -7.36 9.80 3.01
C ALA A 133 -8.09 10.59 4.10
N GLY A 134 -7.85 10.29 5.39
CA GLY A 134 -8.56 10.88 6.52
C GLY A 134 -10.05 10.54 6.55
N VAL A 135 -10.42 9.39 5.98
CA VAL A 135 -11.80 8.88 5.89
C VAL A 135 -11.82 7.36 6.04
N HIS A 136 -12.99 6.81 6.36
CA HIS A 136 -13.10 5.37 6.48
C HIS A 136 -12.99 4.69 5.11
N ALA A 137 -12.03 3.79 4.98
CA ALA A 137 -11.88 2.90 3.83
C ALA A 137 -12.32 1.49 4.19
N ARG A 138 -13.01 0.81 3.29
CA ARG A 138 -13.42 -0.58 3.44
C ARG A 138 -12.72 -1.45 2.40
N GLN A 139 -12.02 -2.47 2.85
CA GLN A 139 -11.40 -3.42 1.95
C GLN A 139 -12.45 -4.31 1.27
N ARG A 140 -12.23 -4.56 -0.03
CA ARG A 140 -12.97 -5.48 -0.89
C ARG A 140 -11.98 -6.29 -1.74
N CYS A 141 -10.88 -6.71 -1.11
CA CYS A 141 -9.79 -7.40 -1.78
C CYS A 141 -10.19 -8.82 -2.17
N ALA A 142 -9.66 -9.28 -3.30
CA ALA A 142 -9.73 -10.68 -3.70
C ALA A 142 -8.41 -11.36 -3.34
N HIS A 143 -8.51 -12.53 -2.70
CA HIS A 143 -7.38 -13.37 -2.31
C HIS A 143 -7.29 -14.58 -3.23
N GLY A 144 -6.10 -15.13 -3.45
CA GLY A 144 -5.86 -16.30 -4.29
C GLY A 144 -4.68 -16.11 -5.21
N ALA A 145 -4.65 -16.90 -6.30
CA ALA A 145 -3.53 -16.93 -7.25
C ALA A 145 -3.20 -15.57 -7.89
N MET A 146 -4.20 -14.69 -8.03
CA MET A 146 -4.03 -13.30 -8.45
C MET A 146 -4.71 -12.38 -7.45
N SER A 147 -4.02 -12.11 -6.34
CA SER A 147 -4.53 -11.22 -5.30
C SER A 147 -4.64 -9.79 -5.80
N ARG A 148 -5.82 -9.20 -5.67
CA ARG A 148 -6.12 -7.81 -6.07
C ARG A 148 -6.55 -7.01 -4.86
N CYS A 149 -6.04 -5.80 -4.77
CA CYS A 149 -6.48 -4.86 -3.74
C CYS A 149 -7.63 -4.02 -4.27
N ARG A 150 -8.63 -3.81 -3.41
CA ARG A 150 -9.72 -2.88 -3.66
C ARG A 150 -10.17 -2.27 -2.34
N PHE A 151 -10.15 -0.96 -2.28
CA PHE A 151 -10.59 -0.18 -1.13
C PHE A 151 -11.68 0.78 -1.57
N GLU A 152 -12.80 0.74 -0.88
CA GLU A 152 -13.98 1.53 -1.15
C GLU A 152 -14.12 2.61 -0.07
N VAL A 153 -14.31 3.84 -0.50
CA VAL A 153 -14.52 5.00 0.35
C VAL A 153 -15.80 5.67 -0.10
N GLN A 154 -16.79 5.72 0.79
CA GLN A 154 -18.06 6.39 0.50
C GLN A 154 -17.84 7.88 0.31
N ARG A 155 -18.46 8.46 -0.71
CA ARG A 155 -18.53 9.90 -0.86
C ARG A 155 -19.50 10.42 0.21
N GLN A 156 -19.03 11.27 1.10
CA GLN A 156 -19.97 12.03 1.94
C GLN A 156 -20.71 12.97 1.01
N GLU A 157 -22.03 12.80 0.92
CA GLU A 157 -22.88 13.85 0.36
C GLU A 157 -22.63 15.11 1.18
N THR A 158 -22.15 16.18 0.54
CA THR A 158 -22.21 17.50 1.11
C THR A 158 -23.70 17.79 1.25
N VAL A 159 -24.22 17.72 2.48
CA VAL A 159 -25.52 18.29 2.80
C VAL A 159 -25.39 19.76 2.40
N SER A 160 -25.95 20.11 1.24
CA SER A 160 -26.22 21.50 0.89
C SER A 160 -27.13 22.03 2.00
N ASP A 161 -26.59 22.95 2.80
CA ASP A 161 -27.41 23.84 3.62
C ASP A 161 -28.36 24.57 2.68
N ALA A 162 -29.51 23.95 2.47
CA ALA A 162 -30.69 24.66 2.03
C ALA A 162 -31.22 25.42 3.26
N SER A 163 -30.46 26.42 3.70
CA SER A 163 -31.00 27.49 4.55
C SER A 163 -31.98 28.27 3.69
N GLY A 164 -33.23 27.87 3.79
CA GLY A 164 -34.32 28.59 3.19
C GLY A 164 -34.30 30.05 3.67
N ASP A 165 -34.15 30.91 2.71
CA ASP A 165 -34.60 32.27 2.79
C ASP A 165 -36.13 32.23 2.88
N THR A 166 -36.65 32.38 4.12
CA THR A 166 -38.03 32.80 4.35
C THR A 166 -37.98 34.29 4.52
N GLY A 167 -38.14 34.99 3.39
CA GLY A 167 -38.47 36.41 3.39
C GLY A 167 -39.83 36.67 4.04
N GLU A 168 -39.84 37.71 4.81
CA GLU A 168 -41.05 38.52 5.17
C GLU A 168 -40.69 39.98 5.09
#